data_f2d4542661da59d0e1f5c779174676e3
#
_entry.id   f2d4542661da59d0e1f5c779174676e3
#
_cell.length_a   1.000
_cell.length_b   1.000
_cell.length_c   1.000
_cell.angle_alpha   90.00
_cell.angle_beta   90.00
_cell.angle_gamma   90.00
#
_symmetry.space_group_name_H-M   'P 1'
#
loop_
_entity.id
_entity.type
_entity.pdbx_description
1 polymer ?
#
loop_
_entity_poly.entity_id
_entity_poly.type
_entity_poly.pdbx_seq_one_letter_code
_entity_poly.pdbx_strand_id
1 'polypeptide(L)' 'MRWVKCKNRLPELHTDVLMFFDNGVEQNMAVGFLTDVDEHTTSWCAYSDGGWYTDCDESPLYWSPLPKYPRGYNINDCHQ' A
#
# COMPACT_ATOMS: atom_id res chain seq x y z
N MET A 1 -4.51 -3.75 13.67
CA MET A 1 -3.77 -3.13 12.56
C MET A 1 -3.03 -1.91 13.07
N ARG A 2 -1.81 -1.74 12.65
CA ARG A 2 -0.99 -0.61 13.09
C ARG A 2 -0.68 0.30 11.91
N TRP A 3 -1.05 1.58 12.04
CA TRP A 3 -0.71 2.59 11.04
C TRP A 3 0.63 3.24 11.37
N VAL A 4 1.45 3.39 10.35
CA VAL A 4 2.78 4.01 10.46
C VAL A 4 2.75 5.29 9.64
N LYS A 5 3.19 6.41 10.22
CA LYS A 5 3.27 7.66 9.48
C LYS A 5 4.39 7.58 8.47
N CYS A 6 4.09 7.89 7.21
CA CYS A 6 5.09 7.83 6.15
C CYS A 6 6.27 8.78 6.40
N LYS A 7 6.02 9.91 7.04
CA LYS A 7 7.10 10.84 7.36
C LYS A 7 8.05 10.33 8.44
N ASN A 8 7.62 9.34 9.22
CA ASN A 8 8.46 8.78 10.29
C ASN A 8 9.21 7.54 9.80
N ARG A 9 8.59 6.76 8.95
CA ARG A 9 9.18 5.52 8.49
C ARG A 9 8.47 5.06 7.22
N LEU A 10 9.23 4.59 6.25
CA LEU A 10 8.69 4.08 4.99
C LEU A 10 8.76 2.56 4.96
N PRO A 11 7.88 1.91 4.21
CA PRO A 11 7.97 0.46 4.03
C PRO A 11 9.12 0.10 3.09
N GLU A 12 9.43 -1.17 3.01
CA GLU A 12 10.41 -1.65 2.05
C GLU A 12 9.88 -1.45 0.64
N LEU A 13 10.79 -1.19 -0.29
CA LEU A 13 10.44 -1.03 -1.70
C LEU A 13 9.77 -2.29 -2.24
N HIS A 14 8.78 -2.09 -3.08
CA HIS A 14 8.10 -3.19 -3.79
C HIS A 14 7.44 -4.22 -2.88
N THR A 15 7.08 -3.81 -1.66
CA THR A 15 6.35 -4.65 -0.72
C THR A 15 4.93 -4.13 -0.60
N ASP A 16 3.96 -4.98 -0.86
CA ASP A 16 2.55 -4.58 -0.79
C ASP A 16 2.17 -4.17 0.63
N VAL A 17 1.54 -3.02 0.73
CA VAL A 17 1.07 -2.48 2.01
C VAL A 17 -0.28 -1.81 1.79
N LEU A 18 -0.98 -1.56 2.89
CA LEU A 18 -2.19 -0.76 2.85
C LEU A 18 -1.78 0.69 3.00
N MET A 19 -2.29 1.55 2.12
CA MET A 19 -1.97 2.98 2.12
C MET A 19 -3.19 3.80 2.48
N PHE A 20 -3.00 4.85 3.23
CA PHE A 20 -4.07 5.78 3.61
C PHE A 20 -3.76 7.17 3.07
N PHE A 21 -4.72 7.71 2.35
CA PHE A 21 -4.63 9.04 1.74
C PHE A 21 -5.69 9.96 2.34
N ASP A 22 -5.33 11.21 2.51
CA ASP A 22 -6.28 12.24 2.98
C ASP A 22 -5.87 13.55 2.33
N ASN A 23 -6.73 14.11 1.50
CA ASN A 23 -6.44 15.36 0.81
C ASN A 23 -7.17 16.56 1.45
N GLY A 24 -7.74 16.37 2.63
CA GLY A 24 -8.48 17.43 3.32
C GLY A 24 -9.96 17.45 2.98
N VAL A 25 -10.37 16.75 1.94
CA VAL A 25 -11.77 16.67 1.51
C VAL A 25 -12.32 15.26 1.71
N GLU A 26 -11.54 14.27 1.30
CA GLU A 26 -11.96 12.88 1.43
C GLU A 26 -10.79 12.01 1.82
N GLN A 27 -11.10 10.86 2.41
CA GLN A 27 -10.13 9.87 2.81
C GLN A 27 -10.28 8.63 1.96
N ASN A 28 -9.14 8.05 1.57
CA ASN A 28 -9.13 6.86 0.72
C ASN A 28 -8.07 5.89 1.22
N MET A 29 -8.32 4.61 0.98
CA MET A 29 -7.35 3.56 1.25
C MET A 29 -7.14 2.74 -0.01
N ALA A 30 -5.94 2.26 -0.19
CA ALA A 30 -5.62 1.42 -1.34
C ALA A 30 -4.47 0.49 -0.99
N VAL A 31 -4.42 -0.65 -1.65
CA VAL A 31 -3.28 -1.55 -1.54
C VAL A 31 -2.29 -1.16 -2.63
N GLY A 32 -1.03 -1.09 -2.27
CA GLY A 32 0.00 -0.74 -3.23
C GLY A 32 1.37 -0.90 -2.64
N PHE A 33 2.34 -0.23 -3.24
CA PHE A 33 3.72 -0.39 -2.81
C PHE A 33 4.53 0.86 -3.16
N LEU A 34 5.63 1.01 -2.42
CA LEU A 34 6.59 2.09 -2.65
C LEU A 34 7.55 1.65 -3.76
N THR A 35 7.72 2.48 -4.78
CA THR A 35 8.58 2.15 -5.92
C THR A 35 9.93 2.85 -5.87
N ASP A 36 10.00 4.02 -5.28
CA ASP A 36 11.23 4.80 -5.28
C ASP A 36 11.22 5.82 -4.16
N VAL A 37 12.40 6.11 -3.62
CA VAL A 37 12.59 7.12 -2.58
C VAL A 37 13.71 8.04 -3.01
N ASP A 38 13.41 9.34 -3.01
CA ASP A 38 14.38 10.38 -3.30
C ASP A 38 14.51 11.27 -2.06
N GLU A 39 15.45 12.21 -2.06
CA GLU A 39 15.66 13.11 -0.92
C GLU A 39 14.42 13.88 -0.53
N HIS A 40 13.58 14.22 -1.50
CA HIS A 40 12.43 15.10 -1.25
C HIS A 40 11.10 14.47 -1.60
N THR A 41 11.08 13.32 -2.26
CA THR A 41 9.85 12.73 -2.73
C THR A 41 9.87 11.21 -2.59
N THR A 42 8.67 10.64 -2.62
CA THR A 42 8.48 9.20 -2.70
C THR A 42 7.57 8.92 -3.88
N SER A 43 7.75 7.78 -4.52
CA SER A 43 6.90 7.35 -5.61
C SER A 43 6.20 6.07 -5.21
N TRP A 44 4.90 6.02 -5.46
CA TRP A 44 4.06 4.90 -5.03
C TRP A 44 3.20 4.42 -6.18
N CYS A 45 2.85 3.16 -6.14
CA CYS A 45 1.87 2.58 -7.05
C CYS A 45 0.74 1.97 -6.25
N ALA A 46 -0.46 2.00 -6.81
CA ALA A 46 -1.63 1.41 -6.19
C ALA A 46 -2.29 0.46 -7.17
N TYR A 47 -2.84 -0.64 -6.65
CA TYR A 47 -3.57 -1.59 -7.48
C TYR A 47 -4.98 -1.06 -7.74
N SER A 48 -5.46 -1.31 -8.96
CA SER A 48 -6.82 -0.98 -9.35
C SER A 48 -7.67 -2.25 -9.40
N ASP A 49 -8.96 -2.07 -9.64
CA ASP A 49 -9.91 -3.18 -9.66
C ASP A 49 -9.58 -4.27 -10.66
N GLY A 50 -8.89 -3.94 -11.73
CA GLY A 50 -8.55 -4.92 -12.75
C GLY A 50 -7.29 -5.73 -12.46
N GLY A 51 -6.69 -5.53 -11.30
CA GLY A 51 -5.43 -6.20 -10.98
C GLY A 51 -4.20 -5.47 -11.52
N TRP A 52 -4.42 -4.37 -12.20
CA TRP A 52 -3.35 -3.52 -12.70
C TRP A 52 -2.90 -2.55 -11.61
N TYR A 53 -1.71 -2.05 -11.73
CA TYR A 53 -1.27 -1.00 -10.83
C TYR A 53 -0.89 0.24 -11.63
N THR A 54 -1.09 1.40 -11.01
CA THR A 54 -0.80 2.68 -11.63
C THR A 54 -0.07 3.56 -10.64
N ASP A 55 0.67 4.53 -11.18
CA ASP A 55 1.37 5.49 -10.34
C ASP A 55 0.36 6.34 -9.57
N CYS A 56 0.66 6.59 -8.30
CA CYS A 56 -0.17 7.45 -7.48
C CYS A 56 0.18 8.91 -7.77
N ASP A 57 -0.84 9.76 -7.87
CA ASP A 57 -0.63 11.19 -8.06
C ASP A 57 -0.16 11.87 -6.79
N GLU A 58 -0.45 11.28 -5.64
CA GLU A 58 -0.04 11.84 -4.37
C GLU A 58 0.50 10.74 -3.46
N SER A 59 1.25 11.15 -2.45
CA SER A 59 1.82 10.19 -1.50
C SER A 59 0.86 9.93 -0.36
N PRO A 60 0.81 8.70 0.15
CA PRO A 60 -0.03 8.41 1.32
C PRO A 60 0.53 9.08 2.57
N LEU A 61 -0.34 9.32 3.53
CA LEU A 61 0.06 9.85 4.84
C LEU A 61 0.49 8.73 5.79
N TYR A 62 -0.16 7.59 5.67
CA TYR A 62 0.09 6.44 6.54
C TYR A 62 0.13 5.17 5.71
N TRP A 63 0.81 4.18 6.25
CA TRP A 63 0.79 2.84 5.67
C TRP A 63 0.71 1.81 6.78
N SER A 64 0.29 0.62 6.42
CA SER A 64 0.22 -0.50 7.36
C SER A 64 0.58 -1.78 6.63
N PRO A 65 1.34 -2.68 7.27
CA PRO A 65 1.61 -3.97 6.65
C PRO A 65 0.31 -4.74 6.43
N LEU A 66 0.26 -5.50 5.35
CA LEU A 66 -0.87 -6.36 5.12
C LEU A 66 -0.78 -7.58 6.03
N PRO A 67 -1.91 -8.15 6.43
CA PRO A 67 -1.87 -9.38 7.20
C PRO A 67 -1.28 -10.50 6.38
N LYS A 68 -0.62 -11.42 7.06
CA LYS A 68 -0.07 -12.60 6.39
C LYS A 68 -1.20 -13.54 6.03
N TYR A 69 -0.94 -14.41 5.09
CA TYR A 69 -1.90 -15.45 4.76
C TYR A 69 -2.23 -16.27 6.00
N PRO A 70 -3.48 -16.73 6.12
CA PRO A 70 -3.82 -17.63 7.22
C PRO A 70 -2.94 -18.87 7.20
N ARG A 71 -2.65 -19.35 8.40
CA ARG A 71 -1.83 -20.56 8.53
C ARG A 71 -2.54 -21.72 7.83
N GLY A 72 -1.79 -22.43 7.01
CA GLY A 72 -2.35 -23.55 6.26
C GLY A 72 -3.06 -23.14 4.97
N TYR A 73 -3.03 -21.85 4.65
CA TYR A 73 -3.64 -21.35 3.43
C TYR A 73 -3.01 -22.03 2.21
N ASN A 74 -3.87 -22.42 1.28
CA ASN A 74 -3.43 -23.00 0.01
C ASN A 74 -4.19 -22.27 -1.10
N ILE A 75 -3.46 -21.75 -2.07
CA ILE A 75 -4.07 -21.00 -3.15
C ILE A 75 -5.09 -21.81 -3.93
N ASN A 76 -4.92 -23.14 -3.98
CA ASN A 76 -5.87 -24.01 -4.67
C ASN A 76 -7.23 -24.04 -3.98
N ASP A 77 -7.29 -23.73 -2.70
CA ASP A 77 -8.54 -23.69 -1.96
C ASP A 77 -9.39 -22.49 -2.37
N CYS A 78 -8.81 -21.51 -3.01
CA CYS A 78 -9.53 -20.31 -3.43
C CYS A 78 -10.42 -20.56 -4.64
N HIS A 79 -10.34 -21.72 -5.25
CA HIS A 79 -11.09 -22.06 -6.46
C HIS A 79 -12.31 -22.91 -6.17
N GLN A 80 -12.76 -22.88 -4.97
CA GLN A 80 -13.95 -23.61 -4.53
C GLN A 80 -15.21 -23.05 -5.13
#